data_8fd0098916df3e7db32c1c51ee9a903d
#
_entry.id   8fd0098916df3e7db32c1c51ee9a903d
#
_cell.length_a   1.000
_cell.length_b   1.000
_cell.length_c   1.000
_cell.angle_alpha   90.00
_cell.angle_beta   90.00
_cell.angle_gamma   90.00
#
_symmetry.space_group_name_H-M   'P 1'
#
loop_
_entity.id
_entity.type
_entity.pdbx_description
1 polymer ?
#
loop_
_entity_poly.entity_id
_entity_poly.type
_entity_poly.pdbx_seq_one_letter_code
_entity_poly.pdbx_strand_id
1 'polypeptide(L)'
;PRGGAGLIQAVVKNATVPVIETGVGNCHIYIDKDANVDMAADIVYNAKTNRVSVCNAAESLLIHKDIAKAAKQPAAEYRIPPLSLLQKGKASTGDSSRELKETAMRLQQTLNTFGVKVTITDISQGPSVTRYELQPEQGVKVSKIVGLADDIKLNLAATDIRIEAPIPGKAAIGIEVPNKENMTVALRDLLESNEFREFNSNIAFAVGKDIAGKTVVADIAKMPHMLIAGATGSGKSVCINTLIMSILYKASPEEVKLIMVDPKMVELSIYNGIPHLLIPVVTDPKKASGALNWAVAEMTNRYKKFTETGVRNIEGYNKKVKELQKSGEIDPETIKKMPQIVIIIDELADLMMVAPGEVEDAIVRLSQLARAAGIHLVIATQRPSVNVITGLIKANV
;
A
#
# COMPACT_ATOMS: atom_id res chain seq x y z
N PRO A 1 1.51 -37.21 -31.87
CA PRO A 1 0.42 -36.68 -31.02
C PRO A 1 0.83 -35.35 -30.37
N ARG A 2 -0.13 -34.45 -30.17
CA ARG A 2 0.05 -33.20 -29.44
C ARG A 2 -0.90 -33.18 -28.25
N GLY A 3 -0.41 -32.90 -27.04
CA GLY A 3 -1.20 -32.85 -25.82
C GLY A 3 -0.35 -32.98 -24.57
N GLY A 4 -0.98 -33.06 -23.41
CA GLY A 4 -0.26 -33.30 -22.14
C GLY A 4 0.38 -34.70 -22.07
N ALA A 5 1.37 -34.88 -21.20
CA ALA A 5 2.15 -36.10 -21.07
C ALA A 5 1.29 -37.38 -20.97
N GLY A 6 0.19 -37.33 -20.22
CA GLY A 6 -0.74 -38.46 -20.08
C GLY A 6 -1.44 -38.84 -21.39
N LEU A 7 -1.81 -37.88 -22.22
CA LEU A 7 -2.40 -38.15 -23.53
C LEU A 7 -1.36 -38.75 -24.50
N ILE A 8 -0.14 -38.20 -24.53
CA ILE A 8 0.93 -38.70 -25.36
C ILE A 8 1.25 -40.16 -24.99
N GLN A 9 1.41 -40.46 -23.72
CA GLN A 9 1.66 -41.84 -23.24
C GLN A 9 0.50 -42.78 -23.58
N ALA A 10 -0.76 -42.34 -23.45
CA ALA A 10 -1.91 -43.18 -23.82
C ALA A 10 -1.93 -43.48 -25.32
N VAL A 11 -1.58 -42.49 -26.18
CA VAL A 11 -1.49 -42.71 -27.64
C VAL A 11 -0.33 -43.67 -27.96
N VAL A 12 0.86 -43.46 -27.41
CA VAL A 12 2.02 -44.36 -27.62
C VAL A 12 1.69 -45.79 -27.23
N LYS A 13 1.05 -45.97 -26.07
CA LYS A 13 0.71 -47.30 -25.53
C LYS A 13 -0.37 -48.05 -26.33
N ASN A 14 -1.30 -47.32 -26.95
CA ASN A 14 -2.44 -47.93 -27.65
C ASN A 14 -2.36 -47.84 -29.18
N ALA A 15 -1.33 -47.22 -29.74
CA ALA A 15 -1.17 -47.13 -31.18
C ALA A 15 -0.70 -48.46 -31.81
N THR A 16 -1.31 -48.76 -32.97
CA THR A 16 -0.97 -49.93 -33.79
C THR A 16 0.06 -49.61 -34.85
N VAL A 17 0.45 -48.35 -34.97
CA VAL A 17 1.47 -47.84 -35.93
C VAL A 17 2.59 -47.15 -35.13
N PRO A 18 3.79 -47.04 -35.67
CA PRO A 18 4.87 -46.32 -35.00
C PRO A 18 4.50 -44.88 -34.70
N VAL A 19 4.66 -44.46 -33.47
CA VAL A 19 4.35 -43.11 -33.01
C VAL A 19 5.63 -42.31 -32.81
N ILE A 20 5.74 -41.16 -33.49
CA ILE A 20 6.79 -40.17 -33.23
C ILE A 20 6.22 -39.25 -32.14
N GLU A 21 6.82 -39.26 -30.99
CA GLU A 21 6.46 -38.40 -29.87
C GLU A 21 7.56 -37.35 -29.59
N THR A 22 7.14 -36.18 -29.12
CA THR A 22 8.03 -35.21 -28.49
C THR A 22 7.97 -35.47 -26.99
N GLY A 23 9.12 -35.72 -26.36
CA GLY A 23 9.20 -35.77 -24.88
C GLY A 23 8.84 -34.44 -24.23
N VAL A 24 9.06 -34.33 -22.94
CA VAL A 24 8.93 -33.06 -22.20
C VAL A 24 9.97 -32.10 -22.77
N GLY A 25 9.52 -31.10 -23.52
CA GLY A 25 10.39 -30.08 -24.09
C GLY A 25 10.70 -29.00 -23.06
N ASN A 26 11.98 -28.76 -22.82
CA ASN A 26 12.45 -27.60 -22.06
C ASN A 26 12.94 -26.55 -23.07
N CYS A 27 12.34 -25.35 -23.02
CA CYS A 27 12.76 -24.24 -23.87
C CYS A 27 13.88 -23.46 -23.21
N HIS A 28 15.03 -23.37 -23.92
CA HIS A 28 16.19 -22.63 -23.46
C HIS A 28 16.39 -21.38 -24.34
N ILE A 29 16.81 -20.29 -23.70
CA ILE A 29 17.30 -19.09 -24.40
C ILE A 29 18.79 -18.99 -24.09
N TYR A 30 19.64 -18.88 -25.13
CA TYR A 30 21.06 -18.59 -24.99
C TYR A 30 21.35 -17.16 -25.43
N ILE A 31 22.02 -16.40 -24.58
CA ILE A 31 22.49 -15.03 -24.88
C ILE A 31 24.01 -15.12 -25.08
N ASP A 32 24.43 -14.88 -26.33
CA ASP A 32 25.84 -14.85 -26.70
C ASP A 32 26.54 -13.60 -26.24
N LYS A 33 27.89 -13.61 -26.20
CA LYS A 33 28.71 -12.49 -25.78
C LYS A 33 28.53 -11.23 -26.65
N ASP A 34 28.16 -11.41 -27.93
CA ASP A 34 27.99 -10.33 -28.90
C ASP A 34 26.51 -9.89 -29.00
N ALA A 35 25.62 -10.42 -28.17
CA ALA A 35 24.21 -10.05 -28.19
C ALA A 35 23.99 -8.63 -27.66
N ASN A 36 23.00 -7.95 -28.25
CA ASN A 36 22.48 -6.69 -27.69
C ASN A 36 21.71 -7.01 -26.40
N VAL A 37 22.18 -6.49 -25.27
CA VAL A 37 21.65 -6.82 -23.92
C VAL A 37 20.20 -6.38 -23.76
N ASP A 38 19.83 -5.19 -24.25
CA ASP A 38 18.46 -4.66 -24.12
C ASP A 38 17.48 -5.50 -24.95
N MET A 39 17.82 -5.80 -26.18
CA MET A 39 17.00 -6.69 -27.02
C MET A 39 16.91 -8.10 -26.45
N ALA A 40 17.99 -8.63 -25.87
CA ALA A 40 17.99 -9.94 -25.22
C ALA A 40 17.06 -9.93 -23.99
N ALA A 41 17.06 -8.87 -23.20
CA ALA A 41 16.16 -8.71 -22.06
C ALA A 41 14.69 -8.70 -22.49
N ASP A 42 14.34 -7.97 -23.56
CA ASP A 42 12.99 -7.92 -24.11
C ASP A 42 12.52 -9.30 -24.63
N ILE A 43 13.41 -10.03 -25.31
CA ILE A 43 13.13 -11.39 -25.80
C ILE A 43 12.88 -12.34 -24.63
N VAL A 44 13.74 -12.34 -23.61
CA VAL A 44 13.61 -13.18 -22.42
C VAL A 44 12.31 -12.85 -21.67
N TYR A 45 12.05 -11.55 -21.48
CA TYR A 45 10.82 -11.09 -20.85
C TYR A 45 9.59 -11.58 -21.60
N ASN A 46 9.53 -11.37 -22.91
CA ASN A 46 8.41 -11.82 -23.74
C ASN A 46 8.25 -13.35 -23.72
N ALA A 47 9.34 -14.10 -23.84
CA ALA A 47 9.33 -15.55 -23.85
C ALA A 47 8.88 -16.16 -22.51
N LYS A 48 9.07 -15.42 -21.39
CA LYS A 48 8.67 -15.90 -20.05
C LYS A 48 7.30 -15.42 -19.61
N THR A 49 6.85 -14.25 -20.06
CA THR A 49 5.64 -13.59 -19.52
C THR A 49 4.44 -13.63 -20.44
N ASN A 50 4.63 -13.79 -21.74
CA ASN A 50 3.51 -13.69 -22.71
C ASN A 50 2.50 -14.84 -22.57
N ARG A 51 2.99 -16.11 -22.44
CA ARG A 51 2.16 -17.29 -22.17
C ARG A 51 2.97 -18.31 -21.38
N VAL A 52 2.93 -18.23 -20.06
CA VAL A 52 3.76 -19.07 -19.14
C VAL A 52 3.41 -20.55 -19.14
N SER A 53 2.24 -20.94 -19.61
CA SER A 53 1.75 -22.33 -19.58
C SER A 53 1.84 -23.04 -20.95
N VAL A 54 2.49 -22.47 -21.94
CA VAL A 54 2.65 -23.06 -23.25
C VAL A 54 4.02 -23.75 -23.40
N CYS A 55 4.07 -24.76 -24.25
CA CYS A 55 5.27 -25.60 -24.47
C CYS A 55 6.50 -24.86 -25.00
N ASN A 56 6.36 -23.63 -25.47
CA ASN A 56 7.45 -22.76 -25.92
C ASN A 56 7.77 -21.60 -24.99
N ALA A 57 7.23 -21.60 -23.77
CA ALA A 57 7.64 -20.64 -22.75
C ALA A 57 9.07 -20.98 -22.28
N ALA A 58 9.92 -19.94 -22.14
CA ALA A 58 11.30 -20.16 -21.70
C ALA A 58 11.36 -20.70 -20.26
N GLU A 59 12.03 -21.82 -20.07
CA GLU A 59 12.22 -22.47 -18.77
C GLU A 59 13.63 -22.27 -18.22
N SER A 60 14.62 -22.14 -19.08
CA SER A 60 15.97 -21.81 -18.66
C SER A 60 16.63 -20.75 -19.52
N LEU A 61 17.51 -19.98 -18.92
CA LEU A 61 18.28 -18.92 -19.54
C LEU A 61 19.77 -19.25 -19.39
N LEU A 62 20.47 -19.36 -20.50
CA LEU A 62 21.91 -19.52 -20.57
C LEU A 62 22.53 -18.19 -21.03
N ILE A 63 23.48 -17.68 -20.29
CA ILE A 63 24.13 -16.40 -20.60
C ILE A 63 25.64 -16.66 -20.71
N HIS A 64 26.26 -16.16 -21.81
CA HIS A 64 27.70 -16.23 -21.94
C HIS A 64 28.40 -15.51 -20.77
N LYS A 65 29.44 -16.12 -20.22
CA LYS A 65 30.12 -15.64 -18.99
C LYS A 65 30.59 -14.18 -19.06
N ASP A 66 30.96 -13.71 -20.25
CA ASP A 66 31.49 -12.35 -20.41
C ASP A 66 30.37 -11.29 -20.37
N ILE A 67 29.21 -11.59 -20.92
CA ILE A 67 28.00 -10.73 -20.78
C ILE A 67 27.41 -10.85 -19.38
N ALA A 68 27.45 -12.01 -18.74
CA ALA A 68 26.99 -12.18 -17.37
C ALA A 68 27.79 -11.30 -16.39
N LYS A 69 29.08 -11.03 -16.68
CA LYS A 69 29.89 -10.07 -15.93
C LYS A 69 29.52 -8.61 -16.23
N ALA A 70 29.18 -8.29 -17.46
CA ALA A 70 28.71 -6.95 -17.85
C ALA A 70 27.30 -6.62 -17.31
N ALA A 71 26.42 -7.63 -17.21
CA ALA A 71 25.13 -7.50 -16.54
C ALA A 71 25.24 -7.39 -15.01
N LYS A 72 26.37 -7.73 -14.43
CA LYS A 72 26.75 -7.45 -13.05
C LYS A 72 27.41 -6.08 -12.91
N GLN A 73 26.88 -5.03 -13.54
CA GLN A 73 27.17 -3.69 -13.05
C GLN A 73 26.72 -3.64 -11.59
N PRO A 74 27.58 -3.20 -10.64
CA PRO A 74 27.13 -3.02 -9.27
C PRO A 74 25.88 -2.15 -9.36
N ALA A 75 24.75 -2.69 -8.90
CA ALA A 75 23.50 -1.94 -8.88
C ALA A 75 23.85 -0.59 -8.25
N ALA A 76 23.66 0.49 -9.01
CA ALA A 76 23.99 1.83 -8.54
C ALA A 76 23.36 1.96 -7.16
N GLU A 77 24.18 2.30 -6.15
CA GLU A 77 23.73 2.37 -4.77
C GLU A 77 22.46 3.21 -4.72
N TYR A 78 21.34 2.56 -4.36
CA TYR A 78 20.06 3.24 -4.34
C TYR A 78 20.12 4.39 -3.33
N ARG A 79 19.80 5.58 -3.79
CA ARG A 79 19.70 6.76 -2.94
C ARG A 79 18.24 7.12 -2.75
N ILE A 80 17.80 7.17 -1.50
CA ILE A 80 16.47 7.66 -1.16
C ILE A 80 16.32 9.09 -1.70
N PRO A 81 15.22 9.42 -2.39
CA PRO A 81 15.00 10.76 -2.93
C PRO A 81 15.08 11.83 -1.82
N PRO A 82 15.74 12.98 -2.06
CA PRO A 82 15.80 14.02 -1.05
C PRO A 82 14.43 14.70 -0.88
N LEU A 83 14.05 15.01 0.36
CA LEU A 83 12.79 15.69 0.69
C LEU A 83 12.63 17.06 0.01
N SER A 84 13.72 17.67 -0.44
CA SER A 84 13.71 18.93 -1.20
C SER A 84 12.98 18.86 -2.54
N LEU A 85 12.76 17.66 -3.09
CA LEU A 85 11.96 17.46 -4.31
C LEU A 85 10.47 17.65 -4.05
N LEU A 86 10.02 17.57 -2.80
CA LEU A 86 8.63 17.78 -2.43
C LEU A 86 8.40 19.24 -2.02
N GLN A 87 7.24 19.76 -2.39
CA GLN A 87 6.83 21.10 -1.98
C GLN A 87 6.48 21.12 -0.49
N LYS A 88 6.97 22.16 0.20
CA LYS A 88 6.62 22.39 1.61
C LYS A 88 5.24 23.03 1.71
N GLY A 89 4.49 22.67 2.74
CA GLY A 89 3.20 23.29 3.01
C GLY A 89 3.33 24.81 3.26
N LYS A 90 2.30 25.55 2.90
CA LYS A 90 2.23 26.97 3.24
C LYS A 90 2.03 27.09 4.75
N ALA A 91 2.86 27.88 5.41
CA ALA A 91 2.63 28.22 6.81
C ALA A 91 1.28 28.94 6.96
N SER A 92 0.51 28.58 8.00
CA SER A 92 -0.69 29.33 8.35
C SER A 92 -0.32 30.79 8.59
N THR A 93 -0.96 31.70 7.89
CA THR A 93 -0.74 33.14 8.08
C THR A 93 -1.32 33.57 9.42
N GLY A 94 -0.70 34.54 10.09
CA GLY A 94 -1.03 34.98 11.45
C GLY A 94 -2.47 35.44 11.70
N ASP A 95 -3.28 35.67 10.62
CA ASP A 95 -4.72 35.98 10.71
C ASP A 95 -5.56 34.83 11.33
N SER A 96 -5.11 33.57 11.19
CA SER A 96 -5.84 32.43 11.77
C SER A 96 -5.90 32.49 13.30
N SER A 97 -4.86 32.95 14.01
CA SER A 97 -4.84 33.01 15.47
C SER A 97 -5.84 34.00 16.03
N ARG A 98 -6.09 35.14 15.35
CA ARG A 98 -7.10 36.10 15.74
C ARG A 98 -8.50 35.57 15.52
N GLU A 99 -8.74 34.98 14.37
CA GLU A 99 -10.02 34.36 14.01
C GLU A 99 -10.41 33.23 14.95
N LEU A 100 -9.44 32.37 15.34
CA LEU A 100 -9.65 31.30 16.32
C LEU A 100 -10.13 31.85 17.67
N LYS A 101 -9.49 32.92 18.16
CA LYS A 101 -9.89 33.57 19.41
C LYS A 101 -11.28 34.25 19.31
N GLU A 102 -11.58 34.89 18.18
CA GLU A 102 -12.90 35.49 17.95
C GLU A 102 -14.00 34.42 17.93
N THR A 103 -13.77 33.30 17.25
CA THR A 103 -14.71 32.16 17.23
C THR A 103 -14.89 31.58 18.62
N ALA A 104 -13.81 31.43 19.38
CA ALA A 104 -13.84 30.95 20.77
C ALA A 104 -14.71 31.89 21.65
N MET A 105 -14.52 33.21 21.56
CA MET A 105 -15.32 34.18 22.31
C MET A 105 -16.79 34.12 21.90
N ARG A 106 -17.12 34.03 20.61
CA ARG A 106 -18.50 33.88 20.14
C ARG A 106 -19.15 32.61 20.68
N LEU A 107 -18.41 31.47 20.65
CA LEU A 107 -18.89 30.21 21.15
C LEU A 107 -19.22 30.31 22.66
N GLN A 108 -18.29 30.86 23.44
CA GLN A 108 -18.51 31.08 24.88
C GLN A 108 -19.69 32.03 25.16
N GLN A 109 -19.80 33.13 24.41
CA GLN A 109 -20.89 34.05 24.53
C GLN A 109 -22.25 33.42 24.18
N THR A 110 -22.31 32.64 23.09
CA THR A 110 -23.50 31.88 22.69
C THR A 110 -23.99 30.99 23.83
N LEU A 111 -23.10 30.13 24.36
CA LEU A 111 -23.44 29.23 25.47
C LEU A 111 -23.91 30.02 26.72
N ASN A 112 -23.24 31.12 27.06
CA ASN A 112 -23.62 31.98 28.20
C ASN A 112 -25.02 32.58 28.02
N THR A 113 -25.41 32.98 26.81
CA THR A 113 -26.73 33.51 26.48
C THR A 113 -27.84 32.51 26.77
N PHE A 114 -27.57 31.22 26.56
CA PHE A 114 -28.49 30.14 26.89
C PHE A 114 -28.35 29.63 28.35
N GLY A 115 -27.64 30.38 29.20
CA GLY A 115 -27.45 30.03 30.61
C GLY A 115 -26.57 28.82 30.83
N VAL A 116 -25.61 28.61 29.94
CA VAL A 116 -24.59 27.54 30.02
C VAL A 116 -23.23 28.21 30.18
N LYS A 117 -22.72 28.27 31.38
CA LYS A 117 -21.39 28.84 31.67
C LYS A 117 -20.32 27.81 31.41
N VAL A 118 -19.34 28.17 30.57
CA VAL A 118 -18.21 27.33 30.20
C VAL A 118 -16.92 28.16 30.13
N THR A 119 -15.79 27.48 30.36
CA THR A 119 -14.47 28.06 30.13
C THR A 119 -13.82 27.31 28.99
N ILE A 120 -13.24 28.03 28.02
CA ILE A 120 -12.45 27.40 26.94
C ILE A 120 -11.07 27.10 27.50
N THR A 121 -10.69 25.83 27.49
CA THR A 121 -9.43 25.33 28.07
C THR A 121 -8.36 25.15 27.03
N ASP A 122 -8.73 24.79 25.79
CA ASP A 122 -7.79 24.57 24.68
C ASP A 122 -8.46 24.81 23.31
N ILE A 123 -7.62 25.15 22.31
CA ILE A 123 -8.04 25.34 20.92
C ILE A 123 -7.04 24.57 20.04
N SER A 124 -7.49 23.51 19.42
CA SER A 124 -6.67 22.68 18.54
C SER A 124 -7.15 22.85 17.10
N GLN A 125 -6.29 23.41 16.24
CA GLN A 125 -6.61 23.63 14.83
C GLN A 125 -6.08 22.50 13.97
N GLY A 126 -6.98 21.71 13.38
CA GLY A 126 -6.68 20.72 12.36
C GLY A 126 -6.82 21.27 10.94
N PRO A 127 -6.55 20.43 9.92
CA PRO A 127 -6.61 20.86 8.52
C PRO A 127 -8.00 21.30 8.03
N SER A 128 -9.05 20.66 8.52
CA SER A 128 -10.43 20.88 8.06
C SER A 128 -11.35 21.39 9.16
N VAL A 129 -11.03 21.12 10.41
CA VAL A 129 -11.85 21.51 11.57
C VAL A 129 -10.96 22.06 12.67
N THR A 130 -11.53 22.96 13.47
CA THR A 130 -10.92 23.43 14.72
C THR A 130 -11.74 22.89 15.89
N ARG A 131 -11.07 22.25 16.84
CA ARG A 131 -11.67 21.78 18.09
C ARG A 131 -11.47 22.81 19.18
N TYR A 132 -12.56 23.22 19.81
CA TYR A 132 -12.61 24.04 21.01
C TYR A 132 -12.92 23.15 22.19
N GLU A 133 -12.01 23.03 23.15
CA GLU A 133 -12.22 22.27 24.36
C GLU A 133 -12.83 23.17 25.45
N LEU A 134 -13.93 22.74 26.01
CA LEU A 134 -14.74 23.50 26.95
C LEU A 134 -14.87 22.73 28.27
N GLN A 135 -14.68 23.44 29.37
CA GLN A 135 -14.97 22.93 30.71
C GLN A 135 -16.24 23.60 31.22
N PRO A 136 -17.36 22.86 31.39
CA PRO A 136 -18.57 23.40 31.99
C PRO A 136 -18.38 23.73 33.47
N GLU A 137 -19.05 24.77 33.98
CA GLU A 137 -19.14 25.02 35.42
C GLU A 137 -19.92 23.90 36.15
N GLN A 138 -19.70 23.77 37.45
CA GLN A 138 -20.41 22.80 38.26
C GLN A 138 -21.93 22.97 38.18
N GLY A 139 -22.66 21.87 38.01
CA GLY A 139 -24.11 21.86 37.88
C GLY A 139 -24.63 22.01 36.41
N VAL A 140 -23.79 22.29 35.46
CA VAL A 140 -24.18 22.31 34.05
C VAL A 140 -24.30 20.88 33.52
N LYS A 141 -25.49 20.53 33.02
CA LYS A 141 -25.73 19.20 32.43
C LYS A 141 -25.15 19.16 30.98
N VAL A 142 -24.41 18.11 30.68
CA VAL A 142 -23.82 17.87 29.36
C VAL A 142 -24.89 17.85 28.25
N SER A 143 -26.04 17.23 28.53
CA SER A 143 -27.17 17.18 27.59
C SER A 143 -27.70 18.57 27.18
N LYS A 144 -27.57 19.59 28.07
CA LYS A 144 -27.95 20.94 27.72
C LYS A 144 -27.03 21.55 26.66
N ILE A 145 -25.72 21.24 26.71
CA ILE A 145 -24.75 21.72 25.71
C ILE A 145 -24.99 21.02 24.38
N VAL A 146 -25.17 19.70 24.40
CA VAL A 146 -25.44 18.91 23.19
C VAL A 146 -26.75 19.36 22.51
N GLY A 147 -27.79 19.71 23.31
CA GLY A 147 -29.05 20.20 22.80
C GLY A 147 -28.99 21.58 22.13
N LEU A 148 -27.90 22.35 22.33
CA LEU A 148 -27.69 23.68 21.72
C LEU A 148 -26.90 23.61 20.42
N ALA A 149 -26.71 22.43 19.82
CA ALA A 149 -25.92 22.26 18.61
C ALA A 149 -26.40 23.16 17.46
N ASP A 150 -27.71 23.24 17.22
CA ASP A 150 -28.27 24.05 16.14
C ASP A 150 -28.17 25.56 16.44
N ASP A 151 -28.33 25.97 17.69
CA ASP A 151 -28.14 27.37 18.11
C ASP A 151 -26.68 27.81 17.95
N ILE A 152 -25.74 26.94 18.28
CA ILE A 152 -24.30 27.17 18.08
C ILE A 152 -23.98 27.30 16.60
N LYS A 153 -24.48 26.36 15.74
CA LYS A 153 -24.32 26.46 14.29
C LYS A 153 -24.80 27.80 13.73
N LEU A 154 -25.98 28.21 14.13
CA LEU A 154 -26.58 29.47 13.68
C LEU A 154 -25.70 30.67 14.07
N ASN A 155 -25.30 30.74 15.34
CA ASN A 155 -24.51 31.87 15.85
C ASN A 155 -23.10 31.97 15.27
N LEU A 156 -22.48 30.80 14.98
CA LEU A 156 -21.16 30.72 14.34
C LEU A 156 -21.23 30.84 12.81
N ALA A 157 -22.42 30.80 12.23
CA ALA A 157 -22.65 30.69 10.78
C ALA A 157 -21.88 29.47 10.19
N ALA A 158 -21.81 28.36 10.95
CA ALA A 158 -21.12 27.16 10.56
C ALA A 158 -22.06 26.23 9.79
N THR A 159 -21.56 25.54 8.76
CA THR A 159 -22.33 24.59 7.96
C THR A 159 -22.72 23.37 8.75
N ASP A 160 -21.82 22.90 9.63
CA ASP A 160 -22.05 21.81 10.56
C ASP A 160 -21.14 21.96 11.78
N ILE A 161 -21.47 21.30 12.90
CA ILE A 161 -20.61 21.17 14.07
C ILE A 161 -20.74 19.76 14.63
N ARG A 162 -19.67 19.27 15.28
CA ARG A 162 -19.70 18.02 16.02
C ARG A 162 -19.39 18.30 17.48
N ILE A 163 -20.24 17.78 18.39
CA ILE A 163 -20.03 17.89 19.83
C ILE A 163 -19.63 16.52 20.37
N GLU A 164 -18.43 16.43 20.92
CA GLU A 164 -17.91 15.25 21.61
C GLU A 164 -17.96 15.48 23.11
N ALA A 165 -18.86 14.77 23.79
CA ALA A 165 -19.15 15.03 25.20
C ALA A 165 -19.35 13.73 26.00
N PRO A 166 -18.38 13.33 26.84
CA PRO A 166 -17.09 13.99 27.08
C PRO A 166 -16.03 13.62 26.01
N ILE A 167 -14.94 14.38 25.98
CA ILE A 167 -13.74 13.98 25.22
C ILE A 167 -13.15 12.74 25.93
N PRO A 168 -12.83 11.66 25.20
CA PRO A 168 -12.24 10.46 25.80
C PRO A 168 -10.97 10.78 26.61
N GLY A 169 -10.97 10.38 27.90
CA GLY A 169 -9.86 10.61 28.81
C GLY A 169 -9.72 12.04 29.38
N LYS A 170 -10.65 12.95 29.07
CA LYS A 170 -10.66 14.34 29.60
C LYS A 170 -12.01 14.69 30.23
N ALA A 171 -12.01 15.46 31.31
CA ALA A 171 -13.21 16.05 31.90
C ALA A 171 -13.62 17.36 31.15
N ALA A 172 -13.72 17.28 29.85
CA ALA A 172 -13.99 18.40 28.95
C ALA A 172 -14.92 17.98 27.82
N ILE A 173 -15.54 18.97 27.16
CA ILE A 173 -16.38 18.79 25.99
C ILE A 173 -15.64 19.42 24.81
N GLY A 174 -15.55 18.69 23.67
CA GLY A 174 -15.01 19.19 22.42
C GLY A 174 -16.12 19.65 21.50
N ILE A 175 -16.00 20.87 20.98
CA ILE A 175 -16.84 21.37 19.89
C ILE A 175 -15.95 21.56 18.66
N GLU A 176 -16.20 20.76 17.62
CA GLU A 176 -15.50 20.80 16.35
C GLU A 176 -16.28 21.70 15.40
N VAL A 177 -15.63 22.76 14.95
CA VAL A 177 -16.18 23.74 14.00
C VAL A 177 -15.39 23.65 12.71
N PRO A 178 -16.03 23.51 11.54
CA PRO A 178 -15.35 23.52 10.25
C PRO A 178 -14.54 24.81 10.04
N ASN A 179 -13.33 24.67 9.54
CA ASN A 179 -12.54 25.84 9.15
C ASN A 179 -13.19 26.52 7.95
N LYS A 180 -13.10 27.85 7.85
CA LYS A 180 -13.58 28.58 6.68
C LYS A 180 -12.85 28.16 5.41
N GLU A 181 -11.55 27.92 5.52
CA GLU A 181 -10.70 27.40 4.46
C GLU A 181 -9.99 26.14 4.94
N ASN A 182 -10.03 25.10 4.12
CA ASN A 182 -9.28 23.87 4.40
C ASN A 182 -7.79 24.10 4.16
N MET A 183 -6.96 23.71 5.12
CA MET A 183 -5.52 23.77 4.98
C MET A 183 -5.03 22.57 4.16
N THR A 184 -4.22 22.86 3.14
CA THR A 184 -3.56 21.79 2.37
C THR A 184 -2.52 21.10 3.24
N VAL A 185 -2.63 19.78 3.37
CA VAL A 185 -1.65 18.95 4.06
C VAL A 185 -0.60 18.52 3.04
N ALA A 186 0.59 19.10 3.11
CA ALA A 186 1.68 18.76 2.21
C ALA A 186 2.36 17.46 2.64
N LEU A 187 2.62 16.57 1.68
CA LEU A 187 3.30 15.30 1.94
C LEU A 187 4.66 15.51 2.60
N ARG A 188 5.42 16.52 2.17
CA ARG A 188 6.72 16.84 2.76
C ARG A 188 6.63 17.07 4.27
N ASP A 189 5.66 17.84 4.73
CA ASP A 189 5.50 18.15 6.15
C ASP A 189 5.19 16.88 6.98
N LEU A 190 4.46 15.93 6.38
CA LEU A 190 4.19 14.62 6.99
C LEU A 190 5.45 13.77 7.08
N LEU A 191 6.24 13.69 5.99
CA LEU A 191 7.46 12.88 5.94
C LEU A 191 8.59 13.48 6.79
N GLU A 192 8.62 14.81 6.99
CA GLU A 192 9.55 15.50 7.88
C GLU A 192 9.18 15.37 9.36
N SER A 193 7.94 14.97 9.70
CA SER A 193 7.48 14.85 11.09
C SER A 193 8.24 13.77 11.86
N ASN A 194 8.38 13.96 13.16
CA ASN A 194 9.03 12.96 14.04
C ASN A 194 8.24 11.66 14.05
N GLU A 195 6.91 11.73 14.04
CA GLU A 195 6.02 10.57 14.01
C GLU A 195 6.32 9.65 12.85
N PHE A 196 6.61 10.19 11.65
CA PHE A 196 6.96 9.39 10.48
C PHE A 196 8.41 8.94 10.49
N ARG A 197 9.35 9.82 10.84
CA ARG A 197 10.79 9.53 10.79
C ARG A 197 11.20 8.45 11.79
N GLU A 198 10.65 8.51 12.99
CA GLU A 198 10.95 7.56 14.08
C GLU A 198 10.15 6.26 13.99
N PHE A 199 9.18 6.18 13.07
CA PHE A 199 8.35 4.98 12.92
C PHE A 199 9.15 3.81 12.35
N ASN A 200 9.25 2.74 13.12
CA ASN A 200 10.11 1.59 12.78
C ASN A 200 9.39 0.56 11.89
N SER A 201 9.05 0.93 10.66
CA SER A 201 8.53 0.01 9.62
C SER A 201 8.84 0.55 8.24
N ASN A 202 9.35 -0.31 7.35
CA ASN A 202 9.69 0.06 5.97
C ASN A 202 8.47 0.26 5.07
N ILE A 203 7.30 -0.23 5.48
CA ILE A 203 6.02 -0.08 4.79
C ILE A 203 5.02 0.75 5.60
N ALA A 204 5.54 1.61 6.50
CA ALA A 204 4.73 2.65 7.11
C ALA A 204 4.45 3.77 6.11
N PHE A 205 3.26 4.37 6.20
CA PHE A 205 2.90 5.51 5.36
C PHE A 205 2.24 6.62 6.18
N ALA A 206 2.44 7.85 5.73
CA ALA A 206 1.83 9.02 6.33
C ALA A 206 0.39 9.16 5.85
N VAL A 207 -0.59 8.93 6.74
CA VAL A 207 -2.02 8.98 6.39
C VAL A 207 -2.48 10.43 6.19
N GLY A 208 -2.00 11.34 7.05
CA GLY A 208 -2.42 12.73 7.06
C GLY A 208 -2.23 13.37 8.43
N LYS A 209 -3.09 14.33 8.75
CA LYS A 209 -3.14 14.97 10.07
C LYS A 209 -4.50 14.70 10.72
N ASP A 210 -4.48 14.51 12.02
CA ASP A 210 -5.70 14.42 12.81
C ASP A 210 -6.35 15.81 13.05
N ILE A 211 -7.45 15.82 13.78
CA ILE A 211 -8.19 17.06 14.11
C ILE A 211 -7.40 18.01 15.02
N ALA A 212 -6.33 17.55 15.66
CA ALA A 212 -5.42 18.38 16.43
C ALA A 212 -4.21 18.85 15.62
N GLY A 213 -4.14 18.51 14.32
CA GLY A 213 -3.04 18.85 13.43
C GLY A 213 -1.81 17.95 13.56
N LYS A 214 -1.88 16.88 14.37
CA LYS A 214 -0.80 15.92 14.57
C LYS A 214 -0.71 14.95 13.39
N THR A 215 0.51 14.62 12.97
CA THR A 215 0.73 13.64 11.90
C THR A 215 0.29 12.24 12.33
N VAL A 216 -0.53 11.60 11.50
CA VAL A 216 -0.98 10.22 11.67
C VAL A 216 -0.21 9.32 10.72
N VAL A 217 0.45 8.31 11.28
CA VAL A 217 1.22 7.30 10.54
C VAL A 217 0.57 5.94 10.73
N ALA A 218 0.42 5.20 9.67
CA ALA A 218 -0.09 3.83 9.70
C ALA A 218 0.96 2.85 9.16
N ASP A 219 0.84 1.60 9.55
CA ASP A 219 1.75 0.53 9.18
C ASP A 219 0.99 -0.61 8.49
N ILE A 220 1.29 -0.82 7.22
CA ILE A 220 0.65 -1.89 6.44
C ILE A 220 0.94 -3.26 7.05
N ALA A 221 2.14 -3.47 7.62
CA ALA A 221 2.49 -4.75 8.25
C ALA A 221 1.60 -5.10 9.45
N LYS A 222 1.09 -4.08 10.15
CA LYS A 222 0.19 -4.26 11.30
C LYS A 222 -1.26 -4.50 10.89
N MET A 223 -1.69 -3.97 9.75
CA MET A 223 -3.08 -4.07 9.29
C MET A 223 -3.53 -5.46 8.85
N PRO A 224 -2.86 -6.41 8.30
CA PRO A 224 -1.76 -6.57 7.34
C PRO A 224 -2.12 -6.27 5.88
N HIS A 225 -3.39 -6.08 5.59
CA HIS A 225 -3.94 -5.71 4.27
C HIS A 225 -4.81 -4.48 4.44
N MET A 226 -5.06 -3.76 3.36
CA MET A 226 -5.81 -2.51 3.41
C MET A 226 -6.78 -2.41 2.24
N LEU A 227 -8.02 -2.01 2.53
CA LEU A 227 -9.04 -1.66 1.55
C LEU A 227 -9.25 -0.14 1.54
N ILE A 228 -9.15 0.46 0.36
CA ILE A 228 -9.40 1.89 0.14
C ILE A 228 -10.61 2.03 -0.77
N ALA A 229 -11.71 2.56 -0.25
CA ALA A 229 -12.91 2.80 -1.05
C ALA A 229 -13.22 4.31 -1.11
N GLY A 230 -13.58 4.78 -2.30
CA GLY A 230 -13.95 6.18 -2.48
C GLY A 230 -14.38 6.51 -3.90
N ALA A 231 -15.41 7.33 -4.03
CA ALA A 231 -15.87 7.83 -5.32
C ALA A 231 -14.84 8.77 -5.97
N THR A 232 -15.03 9.10 -7.23
CA THR A 232 -14.20 10.09 -7.94
C THR A 232 -14.16 11.41 -7.16
N GLY A 233 -12.97 11.94 -6.94
CA GLY A 233 -12.77 13.18 -6.16
C GLY A 233 -12.72 12.99 -4.63
N SER A 234 -12.90 11.77 -4.10
CA SER A 234 -12.83 11.51 -2.65
C SER A 234 -11.41 11.52 -2.07
N GLY A 235 -10.39 11.54 -2.91
CA GLY A 235 -8.98 11.45 -2.50
C GLY A 235 -8.37 10.05 -2.56
N LYS A 236 -9.05 9.05 -3.12
CA LYS A 236 -8.54 7.68 -3.27
C LYS A 236 -7.14 7.64 -3.91
N SER A 237 -6.97 8.27 -5.08
CA SER A 237 -5.70 8.34 -5.79
C SER A 237 -4.63 9.09 -5.01
N VAL A 238 -5.00 10.15 -4.29
CA VAL A 238 -4.09 10.89 -3.41
C VAL A 238 -3.59 9.98 -2.28
N CYS A 239 -4.48 9.20 -1.66
CA CYS A 239 -4.11 8.26 -0.60
C CYS A 239 -3.14 7.19 -1.11
N ILE A 240 -3.41 6.59 -2.28
CA ILE A 240 -2.53 5.59 -2.91
C ILE A 240 -1.16 6.19 -3.22
N ASN A 241 -1.13 7.37 -3.83
CA ASN A 241 0.13 8.06 -4.14
C ASN A 241 0.91 8.42 -2.87
N THR A 242 0.23 8.88 -1.82
CA THR A 242 0.85 9.17 -0.52
C THR A 242 1.48 7.92 0.09
N LEU A 243 0.80 6.78 -0.01
CA LEU A 243 1.31 5.48 0.45
C LEU A 243 2.57 5.07 -0.34
N ILE A 244 2.51 5.10 -1.67
CA ILE A 244 3.65 4.76 -2.53
C ILE A 244 4.83 5.67 -2.23
N MET A 245 4.62 6.98 -2.22
CA MET A 245 5.66 7.95 -1.94
C MET A 245 6.25 7.78 -0.54
N SER A 246 5.44 7.46 0.47
CA SER A 246 5.93 7.18 1.82
C SER A 246 6.91 6.01 1.83
N ILE A 247 6.62 4.93 1.09
CA ILE A 247 7.51 3.78 0.94
C ILE A 247 8.80 4.19 0.21
N LEU A 248 8.70 4.92 -0.92
CA LEU A 248 9.87 5.34 -1.71
C LEU A 248 10.81 6.26 -0.94
N TYR A 249 10.29 7.06 -0.01
CA TYR A 249 11.07 7.95 0.85
C TYR A 249 11.58 7.28 2.14
N LYS A 250 11.24 6.01 2.37
CA LYS A 250 11.59 5.30 3.63
C LYS A 250 12.42 4.06 3.40
N ALA A 251 12.17 3.31 2.34
CA ALA A 251 12.75 1.99 2.12
C ALA A 251 13.53 1.91 0.79
N SER A 252 14.57 1.10 0.77
CA SER A 252 15.29 0.74 -0.44
C SER A 252 14.56 -0.36 -1.23
N PRO A 253 14.88 -0.54 -2.54
CA PRO A 253 14.34 -1.63 -3.35
C PRO A 253 14.73 -3.03 -2.85
N GLU A 254 15.75 -3.14 -2.01
CA GLU A 254 16.16 -4.40 -1.39
C GLU A 254 15.31 -4.74 -0.16
N GLU A 255 14.69 -3.75 0.44
CA GLU A 255 13.83 -3.90 1.62
C GLU A 255 12.36 -4.05 1.26
N VAL A 256 11.90 -3.32 0.23
CA VAL A 256 10.50 -3.33 -0.22
C VAL A 256 10.42 -3.43 -1.73
N LYS A 257 9.59 -4.34 -2.21
CA LYS A 257 9.22 -4.48 -3.60
C LYS A 257 7.73 -4.21 -3.81
N LEU A 258 7.40 -3.70 -4.99
CA LEU A 258 6.04 -3.30 -5.35
C LEU A 258 5.56 -4.09 -6.56
N ILE A 259 4.29 -4.48 -6.54
CA ILE A 259 3.52 -4.88 -7.72
C ILE A 259 2.34 -3.92 -7.82
N MET A 260 2.19 -3.27 -8.95
CA MET A 260 1.14 -2.29 -9.17
C MET A 260 0.22 -2.74 -10.30
N VAL A 261 -1.10 -2.64 -10.07
CA VAL A 261 -2.14 -3.01 -11.03
C VAL A 261 -3.01 -1.78 -11.28
N ASP A 262 -3.00 -1.29 -12.51
CA ASP A 262 -3.74 -0.11 -12.97
C ASP A 262 -4.45 -0.41 -14.29
N PRO A 263 -5.65 -1.04 -14.24
CA PRO A 263 -6.39 -1.40 -15.45
C PRO A 263 -6.80 -0.21 -16.31
N LYS A 264 -6.88 0.99 -15.73
CA LYS A 264 -7.28 2.22 -16.40
C LYS A 264 -6.11 2.99 -17.03
N MET A 265 -4.88 2.63 -16.72
CA MET A 265 -3.64 3.30 -17.19
C MET A 265 -3.58 4.80 -16.84
N VAL A 266 -4.17 5.23 -15.73
CA VAL A 266 -4.31 6.66 -15.38
C VAL A 266 -3.43 7.04 -14.20
N GLU A 267 -3.42 6.24 -13.13
CA GLU A 267 -2.90 6.65 -11.82
C GLU A 267 -1.48 6.15 -11.53
N LEU A 268 -1.19 4.89 -11.88
CA LEU A 268 0.04 4.22 -11.44
C LEU A 268 1.09 4.08 -12.56
N SER A 269 0.73 4.30 -13.81
CA SER A 269 1.64 4.16 -14.96
C SER A 269 2.87 5.07 -14.89
N ILE A 270 2.77 6.20 -14.16
CA ILE A 270 3.89 7.12 -13.90
C ILE A 270 5.03 6.51 -13.09
N TYR A 271 4.76 5.42 -12.36
CA TYR A 271 5.76 4.71 -11.55
C TYR A 271 6.55 3.67 -12.34
N ASN A 272 6.28 3.47 -13.65
CA ASN A 272 7.07 2.57 -14.46
C ASN A 272 8.55 2.98 -14.46
N GLY A 273 9.43 2.01 -14.25
CA GLY A 273 10.88 2.23 -14.22
C GLY A 273 11.48 2.49 -12.83
N ILE A 274 10.67 2.64 -11.77
CA ILE A 274 11.24 2.73 -10.43
C ILE A 274 11.82 1.37 -9.99
N PRO A 275 12.96 1.35 -9.28
CA PRO A 275 13.67 0.11 -8.95
C PRO A 275 12.93 -0.77 -7.92
N HIS A 276 11.88 -0.26 -7.28
CA HIS A 276 11.03 -1.01 -6.36
C HIS A 276 10.06 -1.95 -7.09
N LEU A 277 9.72 -1.69 -8.36
CA LEU A 277 8.81 -2.56 -9.11
C LEU A 277 9.45 -3.92 -9.38
N LEU A 278 8.72 -5.01 -9.10
CA LEU A 278 9.08 -6.36 -9.50
C LEU A 278 8.82 -6.63 -10.97
N ILE A 279 7.76 -6.03 -11.49
CA ILE A 279 7.30 -6.10 -12.88
C ILE A 279 6.78 -4.71 -13.27
N PRO A 280 6.76 -4.33 -14.54
CA PRO A 280 6.08 -3.12 -15.00
C PRO A 280 4.64 -3.08 -14.51
N VAL A 281 4.08 -1.88 -14.36
CA VAL A 281 2.69 -1.70 -13.92
C VAL A 281 1.76 -2.51 -14.81
N VAL A 282 0.96 -3.39 -14.18
CA VAL A 282 0.07 -4.31 -14.88
C VAL A 282 -1.20 -3.59 -15.27
N THR A 283 -1.45 -3.47 -16.57
CA THR A 283 -2.61 -2.75 -17.12
C THR A 283 -3.69 -3.68 -17.67
N ASP A 284 -3.35 -4.93 -17.96
CA ASP A 284 -4.29 -5.94 -18.45
C ASP A 284 -4.89 -6.73 -17.27
N PRO A 285 -6.22 -6.74 -17.09
CA PRO A 285 -6.88 -7.48 -16.01
C PRO A 285 -6.56 -9.00 -15.99
N LYS A 286 -6.35 -9.63 -17.14
CA LYS A 286 -5.95 -11.06 -17.21
C LYS A 286 -4.53 -11.27 -16.71
N LYS A 287 -3.61 -10.34 -17.02
CA LYS A 287 -2.24 -10.37 -16.49
C LYS A 287 -2.22 -10.06 -14.98
N ALA A 288 -3.17 -9.26 -14.49
CA ALA A 288 -3.32 -8.98 -13.07
C ALA A 288 -3.63 -10.25 -12.26
N SER A 289 -4.54 -11.10 -12.74
CA SER A 289 -4.77 -12.43 -12.14
C SER A 289 -3.48 -13.26 -12.08
N GLY A 290 -2.68 -13.24 -13.16
CA GLY A 290 -1.37 -13.90 -13.19
C GLY A 290 -0.39 -13.35 -12.14
N ALA A 291 -0.34 -12.03 -11.96
CA ALA A 291 0.52 -11.40 -10.95
C ALA A 291 0.10 -11.76 -9.51
N LEU A 292 -1.21 -11.83 -9.23
CA LEU A 292 -1.73 -12.27 -7.94
C LEU A 292 -1.42 -13.75 -7.67
N ASN A 293 -1.58 -14.61 -8.66
CA ASN A 293 -1.23 -16.03 -8.56
C ASN A 293 0.29 -16.24 -8.38
N TRP A 294 1.13 -15.41 -9.01
CA TRP A 294 2.55 -15.39 -8.73
C TRP A 294 2.84 -15.06 -7.27
N ALA A 295 2.15 -14.07 -6.71
CA ALA A 295 2.33 -13.71 -5.29
C ALA A 295 1.92 -14.85 -4.34
N VAL A 296 0.87 -15.63 -4.67
CA VAL A 296 0.50 -16.85 -3.94
C VAL A 296 1.61 -17.91 -4.03
N ALA A 297 2.22 -18.10 -5.20
CA ALA A 297 3.35 -19.03 -5.37
C ALA A 297 4.58 -18.57 -4.59
N GLU A 298 4.92 -17.27 -4.63
CA GLU A 298 6.01 -16.67 -3.87
C GLU A 298 5.79 -16.83 -2.37
N MET A 299 4.58 -16.58 -1.89
CA MET A 299 4.21 -16.84 -0.49
C MET A 299 4.52 -18.28 -0.09
N THR A 300 4.12 -19.25 -0.91
CA THR A 300 4.37 -20.68 -0.67
C THR A 300 5.88 -21.00 -0.66
N ASN A 301 6.65 -20.41 -1.57
CA ASN A 301 8.10 -20.55 -1.61
C ASN A 301 8.77 -19.98 -0.35
N ARG A 302 8.30 -18.86 0.15
CA ARG A 302 8.79 -18.26 1.40
C ARG A 302 8.53 -19.17 2.59
N TYR A 303 7.36 -19.77 2.69
CA TYR A 303 7.06 -20.73 3.75
C TYR A 303 7.95 -21.98 3.70
N LYS A 304 8.27 -22.51 2.51
CA LYS A 304 9.25 -23.60 2.37
C LYS A 304 10.61 -23.19 2.94
N LYS A 305 11.12 -22.02 2.58
CA LYS A 305 12.38 -21.49 3.11
C LYS A 305 12.34 -21.22 4.61
N PHE A 306 11.20 -20.80 5.16
CA PHE A 306 11.03 -20.66 6.61
C PHE A 306 11.12 -22.00 7.32
N THR A 307 10.51 -23.04 6.75
CA THR A 307 10.61 -24.42 7.28
C THR A 307 12.05 -24.93 7.24
N GLU A 308 12.76 -24.79 6.12
CA GLU A 308 14.15 -25.18 5.95
C GLU A 308 15.09 -24.46 6.93
N THR A 309 14.81 -23.21 7.23
CA THR A 309 15.63 -22.38 8.13
C THR A 309 15.17 -22.41 9.60
N GLY A 310 14.04 -23.07 9.90
CA GLY A 310 13.49 -23.18 11.26
C GLY A 310 12.96 -21.85 11.81
N VAL A 311 12.44 -20.97 10.94
CA VAL A 311 11.85 -19.68 11.33
C VAL A 311 10.36 -19.65 11.00
N ARG A 312 9.62 -18.66 11.56
CA ARG A 312 8.15 -18.61 11.42
C ARG A 312 7.67 -17.49 10.51
N ASN A 313 8.50 -16.50 10.22
CA ASN A 313 8.12 -15.31 9.46
C ASN A 313 9.34 -14.67 8.77
N ILE A 314 9.07 -13.69 7.92
CA ILE A 314 10.09 -12.95 7.16
C ILE A 314 11.11 -12.23 8.06
N GLU A 315 10.68 -11.71 9.21
CA GLU A 315 11.58 -11.00 10.14
C GLU A 315 12.60 -11.96 10.74
N GLY A 316 12.14 -13.13 11.21
CA GLY A 316 13.01 -14.20 11.71
C GLY A 316 13.98 -14.70 10.65
N TYR A 317 13.50 -14.88 9.40
CA TYR A 317 14.34 -15.25 8.27
C TYR A 317 15.43 -14.21 8.00
N ASN A 318 15.04 -12.94 7.85
CA ASN A 318 15.98 -11.86 7.56
C ASN A 318 16.99 -11.62 8.69
N LYS A 319 16.59 -11.83 9.94
CA LYS A 319 17.48 -11.78 11.10
C LYS A 319 18.51 -12.90 11.03
N LYS A 320 18.08 -14.13 10.77
CA LYS A 320 18.96 -15.30 10.65
C LYS A 320 19.95 -15.16 9.49
N VAL A 321 19.50 -14.69 8.33
CA VAL A 321 20.36 -14.39 7.17
C VAL A 321 21.43 -13.37 7.55
N LYS A 322 21.08 -12.29 8.26
CA LYS A 322 22.03 -11.28 8.71
C LYS A 322 23.07 -11.84 9.69
N GLU A 323 22.67 -12.75 10.56
CA GLU A 323 23.57 -13.41 11.52
C GLU A 323 24.55 -14.34 10.79
N LEU A 324 24.06 -15.19 9.86
CA LEU A 324 24.87 -16.10 9.06
C LEU A 324 25.87 -15.39 8.12
N GLN A 325 25.46 -14.24 7.56
CA GLN A 325 26.35 -13.39 6.75
C GLN A 325 27.47 -12.74 7.60
N LYS A 326 27.14 -12.39 8.87
CA LYS A 326 28.16 -11.82 9.79
C LYS A 326 29.16 -12.84 10.31
N SER A 327 28.73 -14.12 10.53
CA SER A 327 29.61 -15.20 10.97
C SER A 327 30.55 -15.72 9.87
N GLY A 328 30.32 -15.33 8.61
CA GLY A 328 31.09 -15.83 7.47
C GLY A 328 30.76 -17.27 7.07
N GLU A 329 29.73 -17.87 7.65
CA GLU A 329 29.32 -19.24 7.37
C GLU A 329 28.66 -19.41 5.99
N ILE A 330 28.16 -18.34 5.43
CA ILE A 330 27.46 -18.33 4.14
C ILE A 330 27.90 -17.15 3.30
N ASP A 331 28.15 -17.40 2.01
CA ASP A 331 28.39 -16.37 1.03
C ASP A 331 27.14 -15.44 0.92
N PRO A 332 27.28 -14.13 1.11
CA PRO A 332 26.18 -13.16 0.99
C PRO A 332 25.44 -13.21 -0.35
N GLU A 333 26.08 -13.73 -1.41
CA GLU A 333 25.44 -13.91 -2.72
C GLU A 333 24.52 -15.13 -2.77
N THR A 334 24.72 -16.13 -1.93
CA THR A 334 23.98 -17.40 -1.96
C THR A 334 22.64 -17.31 -1.24
N ILE A 335 22.59 -16.62 -0.09
CA ILE A 335 21.36 -16.45 0.68
C ILE A 335 21.16 -14.95 0.96
N LYS A 336 20.15 -14.38 0.33
CA LYS A 336 19.79 -12.96 0.45
C LYS A 336 18.58 -12.77 1.36
N LYS A 337 18.50 -11.61 2.00
CA LYS A 337 17.29 -11.18 2.68
C LYS A 337 16.11 -11.14 1.72
N MET A 338 14.92 -11.40 2.23
CA MET A 338 13.69 -11.26 1.47
C MET A 338 13.13 -9.85 1.66
N PRO A 339 12.79 -9.13 0.59
CA PRO A 339 12.04 -7.88 0.71
C PRO A 339 10.61 -8.14 1.14
N GLN A 340 9.99 -7.18 1.82
CA GLN A 340 8.53 -7.11 1.89
C GLN A 340 7.98 -6.81 0.50
N ILE A 341 6.80 -7.34 0.19
CA ILE A 341 6.13 -7.10 -1.10
C ILE A 341 4.79 -6.43 -0.81
N VAL A 342 4.56 -5.27 -1.43
CA VAL A 342 3.27 -4.58 -1.37
C VAL A 342 2.63 -4.62 -2.76
N ILE A 343 1.44 -5.21 -2.82
CA ILE A 343 0.65 -5.34 -4.05
C ILE A 343 -0.44 -4.28 -4.00
N ILE A 344 -0.44 -3.37 -4.96
CA ILE A 344 -1.37 -2.24 -5.01
C ILE A 344 -2.29 -2.42 -6.22
N ILE A 345 -3.60 -2.48 -5.97
CA ILE A 345 -4.65 -2.57 -6.99
C ILE A 345 -5.43 -1.26 -6.96
N ASP A 346 -5.35 -0.45 -8.02
CA ASP A 346 -6.05 0.83 -8.09
C ASP A 346 -7.57 0.69 -8.23
N GLU A 347 -8.03 -0.30 -9.01
CA GLU A 347 -9.48 -0.54 -9.18
C GLU A 347 -9.80 -2.03 -9.23
N LEU A 348 -10.25 -2.57 -8.10
CA LEU A 348 -10.62 -3.97 -7.99
C LEU A 348 -11.83 -4.31 -8.88
N ALA A 349 -12.77 -3.38 -9.05
CA ALA A 349 -13.99 -3.63 -9.82
C ALA A 349 -13.67 -4.08 -11.26
N ASP A 350 -12.65 -3.49 -11.89
CA ASP A 350 -12.29 -3.82 -13.27
C ASP A 350 -11.69 -5.25 -13.37
N LEU A 351 -11.00 -5.72 -12.35
CA LEU A 351 -10.51 -7.11 -12.28
C LEU A 351 -11.64 -8.10 -12.06
N MET A 352 -12.57 -7.78 -11.15
CA MET A 352 -13.73 -8.61 -10.84
C MET A 352 -14.72 -8.74 -12.00
N MET A 353 -14.72 -7.80 -12.94
CA MET A 353 -15.52 -7.90 -14.18
C MET A 353 -14.95 -8.89 -15.19
N VAL A 354 -13.64 -9.16 -15.16
CA VAL A 354 -12.95 -9.97 -16.18
C VAL A 354 -12.64 -11.38 -15.68
N ALA A 355 -12.15 -11.52 -14.45
CA ALA A 355 -11.71 -12.78 -13.88
C ALA A 355 -12.09 -12.90 -12.38
N PRO A 356 -13.39 -12.83 -12.03
CA PRO A 356 -13.82 -12.72 -10.63
C PRO A 356 -13.31 -13.88 -9.76
N GLY A 357 -13.46 -15.13 -10.20
CA GLY A 357 -13.08 -16.30 -9.41
C GLY A 357 -11.58 -16.38 -9.13
N GLU A 358 -10.74 -16.19 -10.14
CA GLU A 358 -9.27 -16.26 -9.97
C GLU A 358 -8.74 -15.11 -9.10
N VAL A 359 -9.30 -13.91 -9.26
CA VAL A 359 -8.91 -12.72 -8.49
C VAL A 359 -9.35 -12.87 -7.03
N GLU A 360 -10.58 -13.29 -6.79
CA GLU A 360 -11.11 -13.51 -5.45
C GLU A 360 -10.31 -14.59 -4.71
N ASP A 361 -10.10 -15.75 -5.33
CA ASP A 361 -9.33 -16.86 -4.74
C ASP A 361 -7.91 -16.43 -4.35
N ALA A 362 -7.23 -15.71 -5.23
CA ALA A 362 -5.88 -15.21 -4.96
C ALA A 362 -5.85 -14.19 -3.80
N ILE A 363 -6.79 -13.24 -3.79
CA ILE A 363 -6.92 -12.24 -2.71
C ILE A 363 -7.18 -12.94 -1.38
N VAL A 364 -8.13 -13.88 -1.32
CA VAL A 364 -8.48 -14.60 -0.10
C VAL A 364 -7.28 -15.38 0.44
N ARG A 365 -6.57 -16.12 -0.42
CA ARG A 365 -5.36 -16.88 -0.02
C ARG A 365 -4.27 -15.97 0.53
N LEU A 366 -4.02 -14.86 -0.14
CA LEU A 366 -3.03 -13.87 0.32
C LEU A 366 -3.47 -13.25 1.65
N SER A 367 -4.73 -12.84 1.78
CA SER A 367 -5.23 -12.21 3.00
C SER A 367 -5.12 -13.12 4.22
N GLN A 368 -5.31 -14.42 4.05
CA GLN A 368 -5.24 -15.39 5.14
C GLN A 368 -3.82 -15.73 5.58
N LEU A 369 -2.87 -15.77 4.66
CA LEU A 369 -1.58 -16.40 4.91
C LEU A 369 -0.37 -15.49 4.63
N ALA A 370 -0.50 -14.41 3.88
CA ALA A 370 0.66 -13.69 3.36
C ALA A 370 1.37 -12.79 4.38
N ARG A 371 0.73 -12.45 5.51
CA ARG A 371 1.30 -11.59 6.55
C ARG A 371 2.66 -12.06 7.04
N ALA A 372 2.78 -13.32 7.44
CA ALA A 372 4.03 -13.87 7.94
C ALA A 372 5.10 -13.99 6.84
N ALA A 373 4.68 -14.12 5.57
CA ALA A 373 5.55 -14.11 4.42
C ALA A 373 6.01 -12.70 4.00
N GLY A 374 5.51 -11.63 4.63
CA GLY A 374 5.81 -10.24 4.30
C GLY A 374 5.26 -9.81 2.94
N ILE A 375 4.06 -10.31 2.59
CA ILE A 375 3.33 -9.92 1.38
C ILE A 375 2.02 -9.27 1.79
N HIS A 376 1.76 -8.07 1.29
CA HIS A 376 0.67 -7.23 1.74
C HIS A 376 -0.15 -6.72 0.56
N LEU A 377 -1.48 -6.64 0.74
CA LEU A 377 -2.40 -6.15 -0.27
C LEU A 377 -2.89 -4.74 0.10
N VAL A 378 -2.87 -3.84 -0.86
CA VAL A 378 -3.55 -2.55 -0.84
C VAL A 378 -4.55 -2.57 -1.99
N ILE A 379 -5.81 -2.75 -1.66
CA ILE A 379 -6.89 -2.92 -2.64
C ILE A 379 -7.72 -1.64 -2.66
N ALA A 380 -7.82 -1.01 -3.81
CA ALA A 380 -8.65 0.15 -3.96
C ALA A 380 -9.82 -0.08 -4.93
N THR A 381 -10.92 0.63 -4.72
CA THR A 381 -12.07 0.61 -5.62
C THR A 381 -12.90 1.88 -5.51
N GLN A 382 -13.47 2.31 -6.63
CA GLN A 382 -14.50 3.35 -6.68
C GLN A 382 -15.92 2.78 -6.49
N ARG A 383 -16.07 1.44 -6.58
CA ARG A 383 -17.36 0.75 -6.51
C ARG A 383 -17.38 -0.27 -5.36
N PRO A 384 -17.59 0.17 -4.11
CA PRO A 384 -17.63 -0.74 -2.96
C PRO A 384 -18.96 -1.52 -2.88
N SER A 385 -19.36 -2.18 -3.98
CA SER A 385 -20.54 -3.04 -4.04
C SER A 385 -20.21 -4.48 -3.62
N VAL A 386 -21.21 -5.24 -3.21
CA VAL A 386 -21.04 -6.65 -2.79
C VAL A 386 -20.51 -7.56 -3.91
N ASN A 387 -20.65 -7.18 -5.17
CA ASN A 387 -20.11 -7.93 -6.31
C ASN A 387 -18.61 -7.64 -6.52
N VAL A 388 -18.09 -6.57 -5.94
CA VAL A 388 -16.68 -6.17 -6.02
C VAL A 388 -15.95 -6.52 -4.72
N ILE A 389 -16.50 -6.06 -3.59
CA ILE A 389 -16.04 -6.41 -2.25
C ILE A 389 -16.98 -7.52 -1.75
N THR A 390 -16.66 -8.75 -2.14
CA THR A 390 -17.46 -9.90 -1.78
C THR A 390 -17.39 -10.19 -0.28
N GLY A 391 -18.29 -11.03 0.22
CA GLY A 391 -18.28 -11.46 1.63
C GLY A 391 -16.96 -12.10 2.03
N LEU A 392 -16.31 -12.84 1.11
CA LEU A 392 -15.01 -13.49 1.35
C LEU A 392 -13.89 -12.44 1.45
N ILE A 393 -13.82 -11.49 0.55
CA ILE A 393 -12.84 -10.39 0.60
C ILE A 393 -13.05 -9.59 1.88
N LYS A 394 -14.27 -9.17 2.20
CA LYS A 394 -14.59 -8.37 3.38
C LYS A 394 -14.25 -9.07 4.71
N ALA A 395 -14.30 -10.38 4.74
CA ALA A 395 -14.01 -11.16 5.96
C ALA A 395 -12.48 -11.35 6.19
N ASN A 396 -11.65 -11.11 5.17
CA ASN A 396 -10.22 -11.46 5.19
C ASN A 396 -9.27 -10.25 4.99
N VAL A 397 -9.77 -9.12 4.48
CA VAL A 397 -8.97 -7.89 4.22
C VAL A 397 -9.21 -6.81 5.27
#